data_93c9c479d3ee2cb7e99f5d7cefb5370f
#
_entry.id   93c9c479d3ee2cb7e99f5d7cefb5370f
#
_cell.length_a   1.000
_cell.length_b   1.000
_cell.length_c   1.000
_cell.angle_alpha   90.00
_cell.angle_beta   90.00
_cell.angle_gamma   90.00
#
_symmetry.space_group_name_H-M   'P 1'
#
loop_
_entity.id
_entity.type
_entity.pdbx_description
1 polymer ?
#
loop_
_entity_poly.entity_id
_entity_poly.type
_entity_poly.pdbx_seq_one_letter_code
_entity_poly.pdbx_strand_id
1 'polypeptide(L)'
;MGYSAFMNGLDTTNGGLAAEPLIRLGVFAAVLALLVAWELLAPRRQPTVGRWRRWPGNVGVVVIDTVLVRILFPTAAVGLALVAEANGWGVLNVVAVPDLLAIFTAIVLLDLIIYAQHMLLHAVPLLWRLHRMHHADLEIDVTTGIRFHPVEILLSMVIKLGAVVVLGAPALGVMIFEVLLNATSMFNHSNVRLPVGVDRWLRRILVTPDMHRVHHSIVARETNSNFGFNLLWWDRLFGTYRDQPAAGHEAMTIGLPQFRDPSELRLDRMLIQPLRSNRTEGRK
;
A
#
# COMPACT_ATOMS: atom_id res chain seq x y z
N MET A 1 -16.94 -16.54 25.03
CA MET A 1 -16.30 -15.87 26.21
C MET A 1 -14.99 -15.09 25.83
N GLY A 2 -14.44 -15.22 24.63
CA GLY A 2 -13.14 -14.62 24.31
C GLY A 2 -13.16 -13.18 23.78
N TYR A 3 -14.03 -12.86 22.84
CA TYR A 3 -14.03 -11.55 22.14
C TYR A 3 -14.55 -10.43 23.06
N SER A 4 -15.66 -10.66 23.75
CA SER A 4 -16.21 -9.71 24.72
C SER A 4 -15.24 -9.40 25.89
N ALA A 5 -14.44 -10.39 26.34
CA ALA A 5 -13.41 -10.19 27.35
C ALA A 5 -12.17 -9.48 26.81
N PHE A 6 -11.79 -9.73 25.54
CA PHE A 6 -10.71 -9.03 24.87
C PHE A 6 -11.09 -7.59 24.52
N MET A 7 -12.33 -7.35 24.07
CA MET A 7 -12.86 -6.02 23.79
C MET A 7 -13.13 -5.22 25.07
N ASN A 8 -13.48 -5.87 26.18
CA ASN A 8 -13.56 -5.23 27.48
C ASN A 8 -12.18 -4.92 28.08
N GLY A 9 -11.14 -5.61 27.65
CA GLY A 9 -9.75 -5.28 27.98
C GLY A 9 -9.15 -4.15 27.14
N LEU A 10 -9.67 -3.93 25.93
CA LEU A 10 -9.53 -2.71 25.17
C LEU A 10 -10.77 -1.87 25.50
N ASP A 11 -10.74 -1.12 26.60
CA ASP A 11 -11.85 -0.29 27.03
C ASP A 11 -12.39 0.55 25.84
N THR A 12 -13.35 -0.07 25.10
CA THR A 12 -13.85 0.41 23.81
C THR A 12 -14.71 1.65 23.94
N THR A 13 -15.10 1.99 25.17
CA THR A 13 -15.96 3.15 25.40
C THR A 13 -15.19 4.46 25.56
N ASN A 14 -13.92 4.46 25.99
CA ASN A 14 -13.15 5.71 26.10
C ASN A 14 -11.61 5.59 26.01
N GLY A 15 -11.00 4.42 26.14
CA GLY A 15 -9.53 4.26 26.21
C GLY A 15 -8.90 3.64 24.95
N GLY A 16 -9.50 2.62 24.37
CA GLY A 16 -8.94 1.86 23.25
C GLY A 16 -8.92 2.62 21.93
N LEU A 17 -9.97 3.40 21.64
CA LEU A 17 -10.02 4.24 20.44
C LEU A 17 -9.12 5.49 20.54
N ALA A 18 -8.91 6.02 21.74
CA ALA A 18 -7.96 7.12 21.96
C ALA A 18 -6.50 6.67 21.71
N ALA A 19 -6.18 5.40 21.96
CA ALA A 19 -4.84 4.83 21.75
C ALA A 19 -4.60 4.35 20.28
N GLU A 20 -5.67 4.09 19.49
CA GLU A 20 -5.57 3.57 18.13
C GLU A 20 -4.61 4.38 17.23
N PRO A 21 -4.69 5.73 17.17
CA PRO A 21 -3.77 6.50 16.33
C PRO A 21 -2.31 6.40 16.78
N LEU A 22 -2.06 6.30 18.08
CA LEU A 22 -0.71 6.14 18.63
C LEU A 22 -0.15 4.74 18.36
N ILE A 23 -0.96 3.71 18.46
CA ILE A 23 -0.59 2.32 18.13
C ILE A 23 -0.21 2.25 16.64
N ARG A 24 -1.04 2.77 15.75
CA ARG A 24 -0.78 2.76 14.30
C ARG A 24 0.48 3.54 13.95
N LEU A 25 0.64 4.74 14.51
CA LEU A 25 1.84 5.55 14.30
C LEU A 25 3.09 4.85 14.84
N GLY A 26 3.00 4.24 16.02
CA GLY A 26 4.10 3.49 16.63
C GLY A 26 4.52 2.29 15.79
N VAL A 27 3.55 1.49 15.31
CA VAL A 27 3.82 0.35 14.41
C VAL A 27 4.40 0.83 13.09
N PHE A 28 3.83 1.87 12.48
CA PHE A 28 4.35 2.46 11.25
C PHE A 28 5.80 2.90 11.41
N ALA A 29 6.12 3.67 12.46
CA ALA A 29 7.47 4.15 12.71
C ALA A 29 8.46 3.01 12.99
N ALA A 30 8.05 1.99 13.75
CA ALA A 30 8.88 0.82 14.04
C ALA A 30 9.18 0.00 12.79
N VAL A 31 8.17 -0.28 11.95
CA VAL A 31 8.34 -1.00 10.68
C VAL A 31 9.22 -0.21 9.71
N LEU A 32 8.98 1.10 9.59
CA LEU A 32 9.82 1.98 8.76
C LEU A 32 11.29 1.94 9.20
N ALA A 33 11.55 2.13 10.49
CA ALA A 33 12.90 2.13 11.03
C ALA A 33 13.60 0.77 10.82
N LEU A 34 12.88 -0.34 11.05
CA LEU A 34 13.39 -1.69 10.85
C LEU A 34 13.77 -1.94 9.38
N LEU A 35 12.88 -1.58 8.45
CA LEU A 35 13.11 -1.78 7.02
C LEU A 35 14.22 -0.87 6.49
N VAL A 36 14.29 0.39 6.93
CA VAL A 36 15.42 1.28 6.61
C VAL A 36 16.74 0.68 7.08
N ALA A 37 16.81 0.22 8.33
CA ALA A 37 18.01 -0.42 8.85
C ALA A 37 18.38 -1.68 8.03
N TRP A 38 17.40 -2.49 7.67
CA TRP A 38 17.64 -3.69 6.86
C TRP A 38 18.13 -3.35 5.44
N GLU A 39 17.54 -2.35 4.77
CA GLU A 39 18.02 -1.87 3.47
C GLU A 39 19.45 -1.31 3.49
N LEU A 40 19.86 -0.73 4.61
CA LEU A 40 21.24 -0.25 4.80
C LEU A 40 22.23 -1.39 4.99
N LEU A 41 21.82 -2.44 5.69
CA LEU A 41 22.68 -3.58 6.04
C LEU A 41 22.76 -4.64 4.94
N ALA A 42 21.63 -4.90 4.25
CA ALA A 42 21.53 -5.95 3.26
C ALA A 42 20.65 -5.50 2.06
N PRO A 43 21.11 -4.52 1.29
CA PRO A 43 20.37 -4.06 0.12
C PRO A 43 20.28 -5.14 -0.96
N ARG A 44 19.15 -5.24 -1.64
CA ARG A 44 18.97 -6.15 -2.78
C ARG A 44 19.77 -5.71 -4.00
N ARG A 45 19.82 -4.40 -4.23
CA ARG A 45 20.60 -3.75 -5.28
C ARG A 45 21.17 -2.43 -4.79
N GLN A 46 22.31 -2.03 -5.35
CA GLN A 46 22.88 -0.71 -5.07
C GLN A 46 22.07 0.37 -5.79
N PRO A 47 21.56 1.38 -5.09
CA PRO A 47 20.80 2.45 -5.73
C PRO A 47 21.73 3.34 -6.57
N THR A 48 21.30 3.68 -7.79
CA THR A 48 22.01 4.61 -8.68
C THR A 48 21.65 6.07 -8.39
N VAL A 49 20.44 6.29 -7.82
CA VAL A 49 19.97 7.59 -7.38
C VAL A 49 19.92 7.62 -5.84
N GLY A 50 20.70 8.52 -5.27
CA GLY A 50 20.85 8.63 -3.80
C GLY A 50 19.54 8.96 -3.09
N ARG A 51 19.38 8.42 -1.87
CA ARG A 51 18.21 8.62 -0.99
C ARG A 51 17.90 10.11 -0.74
N TRP A 52 18.90 10.94 -0.58
CA TRP A 52 18.74 12.39 -0.33
C TRP A 52 18.02 13.15 -1.45
N ARG A 53 18.01 12.61 -2.68
CA ARG A 53 17.26 13.20 -3.81
C ARG A 53 15.80 12.73 -3.86
N ARG A 54 15.51 11.54 -3.31
CA ARG A 54 14.21 10.88 -3.41
C ARG A 54 13.35 11.07 -2.14
N TRP A 55 13.94 10.82 -0.98
CA TRP A 55 13.26 10.82 0.30
C TRP A 55 12.53 12.12 0.66
N PRO A 56 13.11 13.32 0.45
CA PRO A 56 12.38 14.55 0.73
C PRO A 56 11.05 14.68 -0.02
N GLY A 57 11.02 14.29 -1.30
CA GLY A 57 9.79 14.26 -2.09
C GLY A 57 8.81 13.20 -1.58
N ASN A 58 9.27 11.97 -1.36
CA ASN A 58 8.44 10.85 -0.89
C ASN A 58 7.83 11.15 0.50
N VAL A 59 8.64 11.64 1.45
CA VAL A 59 8.16 12.03 2.79
C VAL A 59 7.21 13.24 2.70
N GLY A 60 7.52 14.23 1.86
CA GLY A 60 6.67 15.40 1.66
C GLY A 60 5.27 15.03 1.19
N VAL A 61 5.13 14.07 0.27
CA VAL A 61 3.82 13.55 -0.16
C VAL A 61 3.08 12.89 0.99
N VAL A 62 3.75 12.05 1.79
CA VAL A 62 3.14 11.38 2.96
C VAL A 62 2.60 12.39 3.97
N VAL A 63 3.33 13.48 4.20
CA VAL A 63 2.86 14.55 5.11
C VAL A 63 1.59 15.20 4.56
N ILE A 64 1.57 15.54 3.25
CA ILE A 64 0.38 16.10 2.59
C ILE A 64 -0.80 15.12 2.70
N ASP A 65 -0.60 13.85 2.37
CA ASP A 65 -1.63 12.82 2.42
C ASP A 65 -2.20 12.65 3.82
N THR A 66 -1.33 12.60 4.82
CA THR A 66 -1.73 12.47 6.23
C THR A 66 -2.60 13.64 6.67
N VAL A 67 -2.19 14.87 6.34
CA VAL A 67 -2.94 16.08 6.68
C VAL A 67 -4.32 16.08 5.98
N LEU A 68 -4.35 15.80 4.68
CA LEU A 68 -5.60 15.79 3.91
C LEU A 68 -6.58 14.72 4.41
N VAL A 69 -6.09 13.50 4.65
CA VAL A 69 -6.93 12.41 5.18
C VAL A 69 -7.46 12.77 6.58
N ARG A 70 -6.65 13.34 7.45
CA ARG A 70 -7.09 13.77 8.79
C ARG A 70 -8.16 14.87 8.76
N ILE A 71 -8.04 15.83 7.83
CA ILE A 71 -9.02 16.90 7.68
C ILE A 71 -10.33 16.39 7.08
N LEU A 72 -10.25 15.58 6.02
CA LEU A 72 -11.43 15.18 5.25
C LEU A 72 -12.15 13.95 5.83
N PHE A 73 -11.42 13.08 6.54
CA PHE A 73 -11.95 11.84 7.13
C PHE A 73 -11.59 11.71 8.61
N PRO A 74 -12.12 12.57 9.48
CA PRO A 74 -11.69 12.67 10.88
C PRO A 74 -11.93 11.37 11.67
N THR A 75 -12.99 10.61 11.35
CA THR A 75 -13.29 9.31 12.00
C THR A 75 -12.48 8.17 11.42
N ALA A 76 -11.85 8.36 10.24
CA ALA A 76 -11.16 7.31 9.49
C ALA A 76 -11.99 6.03 9.28
N ALA A 77 -11.36 4.94 8.85
CA ALA A 77 -12.11 3.72 8.51
C ALA A 77 -12.57 2.95 9.76
N VAL A 78 -11.79 2.97 10.83
CA VAL A 78 -12.14 2.30 12.10
C VAL A 78 -13.36 2.96 12.74
N GLY A 79 -13.41 4.28 12.80
CA GLY A 79 -14.57 4.98 13.34
C GLY A 79 -15.85 4.74 12.53
N LEU A 80 -15.73 4.69 11.19
CA LEU A 80 -16.88 4.36 10.33
C LEU A 80 -17.33 2.90 10.51
N ALA A 81 -16.40 1.97 10.76
CA ALA A 81 -16.73 0.58 11.08
C ALA A 81 -17.57 0.47 12.36
N LEU A 82 -17.22 1.23 13.42
CA LEU A 82 -18.03 1.28 14.66
C LEU A 82 -19.43 1.84 14.42
N VAL A 83 -19.55 2.88 13.59
CA VAL A 83 -20.86 3.42 13.21
C VAL A 83 -21.67 2.37 12.43
N ALA A 84 -21.06 1.66 11.50
CA ALA A 84 -21.70 0.59 10.73
C ALA A 84 -22.17 -0.56 11.64
N GLU A 85 -21.33 -0.98 12.58
CA GLU A 85 -21.66 -2.00 13.59
C GLU A 85 -22.85 -1.58 14.46
N ALA A 86 -22.80 -0.35 15.02
CA ALA A 86 -23.85 0.17 15.87
C ALA A 86 -25.23 0.30 15.16
N ASN A 87 -25.23 0.48 13.83
CA ASN A 87 -26.44 0.61 13.01
C ASN A 87 -26.82 -0.69 12.28
N GLY A 88 -26.06 -1.78 12.43
CA GLY A 88 -26.30 -3.04 11.74
C GLY A 88 -26.10 -2.95 10.21
N TRP A 89 -25.24 -2.04 9.72
CA TRP A 89 -24.97 -1.88 8.29
C TRP A 89 -23.97 -2.89 7.78
N GLY A 90 -24.24 -3.42 6.58
CA GLY A 90 -23.34 -4.31 5.86
C GLY A 90 -23.55 -5.79 6.16
N VAL A 91 -23.01 -6.62 5.27
CA VAL A 91 -23.30 -8.06 5.21
C VAL A 91 -22.93 -8.79 6.49
N LEU A 92 -21.75 -8.52 7.05
CA LEU A 92 -21.24 -9.22 8.23
C LEU A 92 -21.97 -8.83 9.54
N ASN A 93 -22.69 -7.71 9.55
CA ASN A 93 -23.54 -7.31 10.68
C ASN A 93 -24.96 -7.88 10.58
N VAL A 94 -25.39 -8.33 9.39
CA VAL A 94 -26.73 -8.93 9.16
C VAL A 94 -26.66 -10.46 9.28
N VAL A 95 -25.57 -11.06 8.80
CA VAL A 95 -25.37 -12.51 8.83
C VAL A 95 -24.69 -12.88 10.14
N ALA A 96 -25.27 -13.86 10.85
CA ALA A 96 -24.67 -14.38 12.11
C ALA A 96 -23.40 -15.17 11.79
N VAL A 97 -22.26 -14.49 11.82
CA VAL A 97 -20.92 -15.05 11.58
C VAL A 97 -20.12 -14.95 12.88
N PRO A 98 -19.38 -16.00 13.30
CA PRO A 98 -18.47 -15.91 14.45
C PRO A 98 -17.46 -14.76 14.28
N ASP A 99 -17.19 -14.00 15.35
CA ASP A 99 -16.37 -12.78 15.31
C ASP A 99 -15.01 -12.97 14.64
N LEU A 100 -14.28 -14.04 14.98
CA LEU A 100 -12.98 -14.32 14.37
C LEU A 100 -13.08 -14.58 12.86
N LEU A 101 -14.16 -15.23 12.42
CA LEU A 101 -14.40 -15.46 11.00
C LEU A 101 -14.80 -14.18 10.29
N ALA A 102 -15.60 -13.31 10.93
CA ALA A 102 -15.94 -11.98 10.41
C ALA A 102 -14.70 -11.10 10.25
N ILE A 103 -13.81 -11.06 11.25
CA ILE A 103 -12.53 -10.33 11.20
C ILE A 103 -11.66 -10.85 10.05
N PHE A 104 -11.44 -12.18 9.98
CA PHE A 104 -10.63 -12.78 8.91
C PHE A 104 -11.23 -12.49 7.52
N THR A 105 -12.53 -12.67 7.35
CA THR A 105 -13.24 -12.40 6.10
C THR A 105 -13.10 -10.93 5.69
N ALA A 106 -13.27 -10.00 6.63
CA ALA A 106 -13.10 -8.57 6.38
C ALA A 106 -11.68 -8.24 5.90
N ILE A 107 -10.65 -8.77 6.55
CA ILE A 107 -9.25 -8.56 6.15
C ILE A 107 -9.01 -9.07 4.72
N VAL A 108 -9.45 -10.28 4.41
CA VAL A 108 -9.25 -10.89 3.09
C VAL A 108 -10.02 -10.14 1.99
N LEU A 109 -11.27 -9.74 2.25
CA LEU A 109 -12.07 -9.00 1.26
C LEU A 109 -11.59 -7.56 1.06
N LEU A 110 -11.15 -6.88 2.12
CA LEU A 110 -10.53 -5.57 1.98
C LEU A 110 -9.23 -5.63 1.18
N ASP A 111 -8.42 -6.68 1.35
CA ASP A 111 -7.22 -6.89 0.54
C ASP A 111 -7.55 -7.16 -0.94
N LEU A 112 -8.61 -7.94 -1.22
CA LEU A 112 -9.10 -8.12 -2.58
C LEU A 112 -9.55 -6.79 -3.22
N ILE A 113 -10.20 -5.91 -2.45
CA ILE A 113 -10.64 -4.60 -2.94
C ILE A 113 -9.45 -3.71 -3.26
N ILE A 114 -8.39 -3.72 -2.44
CA ILE A 114 -7.16 -2.99 -2.74
C ILE A 114 -6.47 -3.56 -3.99
N TYR A 115 -6.41 -4.88 -4.14
CA TYR A 115 -5.91 -5.52 -5.37
C TYR A 115 -6.70 -5.07 -6.62
N ALA A 116 -8.03 -5.13 -6.55
CA ALA A 116 -8.90 -4.71 -7.66
C ALA A 116 -8.74 -3.22 -7.98
N GLN A 117 -8.66 -2.37 -6.95
CA GLN A 117 -8.36 -0.95 -7.10
C GLN A 117 -7.01 -0.73 -7.80
N HIS A 118 -5.96 -1.45 -7.39
CA HIS A 118 -4.64 -1.33 -8.00
C HIS A 118 -4.64 -1.73 -9.48
N MET A 119 -5.33 -2.82 -9.85
CA MET A 119 -5.57 -3.17 -11.26
C MET A 119 -6.28 -2.05 -12.03
N LEU A 120 -7.31 -1.43 -11.45
CA LEU A 120 -8.04 -0.32 -12.08
C LEU A 120 -7.15 0.92 -12.24
N LEU A 121 -6.28 1.22 -11.27
CA LEU A 121 -5.32 2.31 -11.36
C LEU A 121 -4.36 2.14 -12.54
N HIS A 122 -4.01 0.91 -12.92
CA HIS A 122 -3.22 0.62 -14.11
C HIS A 122 -4.04 0.56 -15.41
N ALA A 123 -5.27 0.02 -15.35
CA ALA A 123 -6.09 -0.23 -16.53
C ALA A 123 -6.80 1.03 -17.07
N VAL A 124 -7.20 1.94 -16.18
CA VAL A 124 -7.96 3.14 -16.55
C VAL A 124 -7.00 4.32 -16.74
N PRO A 125 -6.92 4.92 -17.96
CA PRO A 125 -5.91 5.94 -18.28
C PRO A 125 -5.92 7.16 -17.35
N LEU A 126 -7.12 7.58 -16.87
CA LEU A 126 -7.24 8.70 -15.94
C LEU A 126 -6.68 8.36 -14.56
N LEU A 127 -6.96 7.14 -14.07
CA LEU A 127 -6.46 6.65 -12.79
C LEU A 127 -4.95 6.39 -12.85
N TRP A 128 -4.48 5.82 -13.97
CA TRP A 128 -3.03 5.65 -14.21
C TRP A 128 -2.27 6.97 -14.11
N ARG A 129 -2.83 8.08 -14.57
CA ARG A 129 -2.18 9.38 -14.44
C ARG A 129 -1.90 9.77 -12.99
N LEU A 130 -2.74 9.37 -12.04
CA LEU A 130 -2.50 9.57 -10.61
C LEU A 130 -1.43 8.60 -10.11
N HIS A 131 -1.61 7.31 -10.40
CA HIS A 131 -0.77 6.21 -9.92
C HIS A 131 0.64 6.20 -10.52
N ARG A 132 0.82 6.73 -11.73
CA ARG A 132 2.15 6.82 -12.36
C ARG A 132 3.15 7.66 -11.57
N MET A 133 2.70 8.57 -10.69
CA MET A 133 3.60 9.28 -9.78
C MET A 133 4.30 8.29 -8.83
N HIS A 134 3.57 7.29 -8.35
CA HIS A 134 4.12 6.20 -7.56
C HIS A 134 5.19 5.42 -8.36
N HIS A 135 4.89 5.07 -9.61
CA HIS A 135 5.80 4.37 -10.52
C HIS A 135 6.94 5.24 -11.07
N ALA A 136 6.88 6.57 -10.94
CA ALA A 136 7.91 7.47 -11.47
C ALA A 136 9.16 7.56 -10.58
N ASP A 137 9.22 6.84 -9.48
CA ASP A 137 10.46 6.75 -8.69
C ASP A 137 11.57 6.09 -9.51
N LEU A 138 12.78 6.61 -9.44
CA LEU A 138 13.93 6.10 -10.21
C LEU A 138 14.60 4.89 -9.58
N GLU A 139 14.26 4.62 -8.32
CA GLU A 139 14.65 3.43 -7.56
C GLU A 139 13.44 2.92 -6.79
N ILE A 140 13.60 1.77 -6.13
CA ILE A 140 12.57 1.25 -5.21
C ILE A 140 13.19 1.02 -3.84
N ASP A 141 12.59 1.61 -2.81
CA ASP A 141 12.92 1.39 -1.40
C ASP A 141 11.67 1.59 -0.52
N VAL A 142 11.82 1.40 0.78
CA VAL A 142 10.73 1.51 1.75
C VAL A 142 9.91 2.80 1.60
N THR A 143 10.52 3.92 1.18
CA THR A 143 9.82 5.20 0.99
C THR A 143 8.98 5.23 -0.28
N THR A 144 9.26 4.35 -1.25
CA THR A 144 8.40 4.18 -2.43
C THR A 144 7.05 3.60 -2.03
N GLY A 145 7.01 2.70 -1.02
CA GLY A 145 5.77 2.10 -0.51
C GLY A 145 4.79 3.06 0.17
N ILE A 146 5.20 4.30 0.39
CA ILE A 146 4.36 5.36 0.96
C ILE A 146 4.19 6.56 0.02
N ARG A 147 4.69 6.46 -1.23
CA ARG A 147 4.67 7.50 -2.24
C ARG A 147 3.43 7.39 -3.15
N PHE A 148 2.31 7.93 -2.73
CA PHE A 148 1.08 7.97 -3.53
C PHE A 148 0.62 9.40 -3.75
N HIS A 149 -0.09 9.68 -4.87
CA HIS A 149 -0.59 11.01 -5.14
C HIS A 149 -1.77 11.34 -4.20
N PRO A 150 -1.87 12.58 -3.64
CA PRO A 150 -2.95 12.94 -2.71
C PRO A 150 -4.35 12.62 -3.23
N VAL A 151 -4.65 12.90 -4.50
CA VAL A 151 -5.96 12.56 -5.09
C VAL A 151 -6.19 11.04 -5.13
N GLU A 152 -5.15 10.25 -5.38
CA GLU A 152 -5.23 8.79 -5.32
C GLU A 152 -5.53 8.29 -3.91
N ILE A 153 -4.86 8.83 -2.91
CA ILE A 153 -5.09 8.49 -1.49
C ILE A 153 -6.52 8.84 -1.07
N LEU A 154 -7.04 10.00 -1.47
CA LEU A 154 -8.43 10.39 -1.18
C LEU A 154 -9.43 9.44 -1.87
N LEU A 155 -9.20 9.09 -3.14
CA LEU A 155 -10.01 8.11 -3.86
C LEU A 155 -9.97 6.73 -3.19
N SER A 156 -8.77 6.27 -2.82
CA SER A 156 -8.56 5.01 -2.11
C SER A 156 -9.29 5.00 -0.77
N MET A 157 -9.27 6.12 -0.03
CA MET A 157 -10.01 6.24 1.21
C MET A 157 -11.53 6.13 0.99
N VAL A 158 -12.09 6.81 -0.01
CA VAL A 158 -13.52 6.72 -0.34
C VAL A 158 -13.92 5.28 -0.68
N ILE A 159 -13.13 4.58 -1.52
CA ILE A 159 -13.38 3.18 -1.88
C ILE A 159 -13.34 2.29 -0.62
N LYS A 160 -12.33 2.45 0.21
CA LYS A 160 -12.17 1.69 1.45
C LYS A 160 -13.33 1.94 2.43
N LEU A 161 -13.73 3.18 2.63
CA LEU A 161 -14.87 3.52 3.48
C LEU A 161 -16.17 2.89 2.96
N GLY A 162 -16.42 2.96 1.65
CA GLY A 162 -17.55 2.28 1.02
C GLY A 162 -17.52 0.77 1.24
N ALA A 163 -16.35 0.15 1.09
CA ALA A 163 -16.14 -1.28 1.34
C ALA A 163 -16.41 -1.66 2.80
N VAL A 164 -15.91 -0.88 3.76
CA VAL A 164 -16.15 -1.10 5.20
C VAL A 164 -17.64 -1.11 5.52
N VAL A 165 -18.40 -0.16 4.98
CA VAL A 165 -19.85 -0.09 5.19
C VAL A 165 -20.58 -1.25 4.52
N VAL A 166 -20.29 -1.53 3.25
CA VAL A 166 -20.96 -2.61 2.50
C VAL A 166 -20.69 -3.99 3.10
N LEU A 167 -19.45 -4.22 3.53
CA LEU A 167 -19.10 -5.48 4.20
C LEU A 167 -19.64 -5.56 5.62
N GLY A 168 -19.85 -4.44 6.30
CA GLY A 168 -20.07 -4.43 7.75
C GLY A 168 -18.82 -4.91 8.49
N ALA A 169 -17.65 -4.45 8.03
CA ALA A 169 -16.37 -4.96 8.53
C ALA A 169 -16.18 -4.60 10.01
N PRO A 170 -15.86 -5.58 10.88
CA PRO A 170 -15.61 -5.31 12.30
C PRO A 170 -14.47 -4.31 12.49
N ALA A 171 -14.62 -3.36 13.43
CA ALA A 171 -13.65 -2.30 13.68
C ALA A 171 -12.22 -2.83 13.92
N LEU A 172 -12.10 -3.92 14.69
CA LEU A 172 -10.82 -4.59 14.91
C LEU A 172 -10.24 -5.17 13.61
N GLY A 173 -11.07 -5.75 12.74
CA GLY A 173 -10.66 -6.26 11.42
C GLY A 173 -10.12 -5.14 10.53
N VAL A 174 -10.79 -3.99 10.53
CA VAL A 174 -10.35 -2.79 9.79
C VAL A 174 -9.02 -2.27 10.34
N MET A 175 -8.86 -2.16 11.65
CA MET A 175 -7.63 -1.73 12.29
C MET A 175 -6.44 -2.65 11.93
N ILE A 176 -6.63 -3.97 12.08
CA ILE A 176 -5.61 -4.96 11.71
C ILE A 176 -5.27 -4.85 10.23
N PHE A 177 -6.27 -4.73 9.35
CA PHE A 177 -6.06 -4.59 7.92
C PHE A 177 -5.24 -3.34 7.57
N GLU A 178 -5.53 -2.18 8.17
CA GLU A 178 -4.78 -0.95 7.91
C GLU A 178 -3.33 -1.02 8.39
N VAL A 179 -3.08 -1.66 9.53
CA VAL A 179 -1.72 -1.93 10.02
C VAL A 179 -0.97 -2.86 9.06
N LEU A 180 -1.60 -3.96 8.64
CA LEU A 180 -1.02 -4.91 7.68
C LEU A 180 -0.74 -4.22 6.34
N LEU A 181 -1.70 -3.49 5.78
CA LEU A 181 -1.56 -2.80 4.50
C LEU A 181 -0.37 -1.84 4.49
N ASN A 182 -0.21 -1.03 5.53
CA ASN A 182 0.93 -0.11 5.64
C ASN A 182 2.27 -0.86 5.80
N ALA A 183 2.30 -1.87 6.67
CA ALA A 183 3.51 -2.65 6.94
C ALA A 183 3.97 -3.43 5.69
N THR A 184 3.03 -4.09 5.00
CA THR A 184 3.34 -4.85 3.78
C THR A 184 3.65 -3.95 2.60
N SER A 185 3.00 -2.78 2.47
CA SER A 185 3.36 -1.80 1.45
C SER A 185 4.81 -1.33 1.60
N MET A 186 5.23 -1.00 2.81
CA MET A 186 6.63 -0.67 3.10
C MET A 186 7.56 -1.87 2.85
N PHE A 187 7.16 -3.08 3.23
CA PHE A 187 7.96 -4.28 3.06
C PHE A 187 8.13 -4.65 1.58
N ASN A 188 7.05 -4.75 0.82
CA ASN A 188 7.09 -5.19 -0.59
C ASN A 188 7.80 -4.19 -1.50
N HIS A 189 7.85 -2.90 -1.16
CA HIS A 189 8.65 -1.90 -1.86
C HIS A 189 10.10 -1.83 -1.38
N SER A 190 10.42 -2.43 -0.24
CA SER A 190 11.76 -2.31 0.34
C SER A 190 12.85 -2.91 -0.57
N ASN A 191 14.03 -2.30 -0.51
CA ASN A 191 15.21 -2.78 -1.23
C ASN A 191 16.01 -3.81 -0.40
N VAL A 192 15.32 -4.70 0.30
CA VAL A 192 15.98 -5.73 1.12
C VAL A 192 16.29 -6.98 0.31
N ARG A 193 17.39 -7.65 0.68
CA ARG A 193 17.75 -8.95 0.13
C ARG A 193 17.21 -10.06 1.04
N LEU A 194 16.24 -10.81 0.55
CA LEU A 194 15.78 -12.04 1.19
C LEU A 194 16.61 -13.23 0.71
N PRO A 195 16.94 -14.19 1.58
CA PRO A 195 17.44 -15.50 1.15
C PRO A 195 16.42 -16.17 0.21
N VAL A 196 16.89 -16.79 -0.87
CA VAL A 196 16.02 -17.36 -1.93
C VAL A 196 14.98 -18.35 -1.38
N GLY A 197 15.36 -19.17 -0.39
CA GLY A 197 14.44 -20.11 0.25
C GLY A 197 13.33 -19.40 1.04
N VAL A 198 13.67 -18.32 1.74
CA VAL A 198 12.71 -17.50 2.51
C VAL A 198 11.76 -16.78 1.56
N ASP A 199 12.28 -16.14 0.52
CA ASP A 199 11.45 -15.47 -0.50
C ASP A 199 10.47 -16.45 -1.15
N ARG A 200 10.93 -17.64 -1.57
CA ARG A 200 10.08 -18.69 -2.16
C ARG A 200 8.99 -19.17 -1.21
N TRP A 201 9.29 -19.26 0.09
CA TRP A 201 8.32 -19.67 1.08
C TRP A 201 7.28 -18.57 1.34
N LEU A 202 7.72 -17.33 1.54
CA LEU A 202 6.83 -16.17 1.75
C LEU A 202 5.89 -15.95 0.56
N ARG A 203 6.36 -16.13 -0.67
CA ARG A 203 5.55 -16.03 -1.90
C ARG A 203 4.44 -17.08 -2.03
N ARG A 204 4.23 -17.93 -1.05
CA ARG A 204 3.03 -18.77 -0.98
C ARG A 204 1.83 -18.01 -0.45
N ILE A 205 2.08 -16.96 0.33
CA ILE A 205 1.04 -16.19 1.02
C ILE A 205 1.18 -14.70 0.74
N LEU A 206 2.38 -14.15 0.91
CA LEU A 206 2.62 -12.70 0.91
C LEU A 206 3.30 -12.22 -0.37
N VAL A 207 3.05 -10.97 -0.70
CA VAL A 207 3.80 -10.22 -1.72
C VAL A 207 5.18 -9.87 -1.15
N THR A 208 6.25 -10.30 -1.83
CA THR A 208 7.63 -10.05 -1.40
C THR A 208 8.27 -8.89 -2.17
N PRO A 209 9.38 -8.32 -1.64
CA PRO A 209 10.10 -7.23 -2.32
C PRO A 209 10.54 -7.58 -3.75
N ASP A 210 11.09 -8.77 -3.96
CA ASP A 210 11.53 -9.19 -5.30
C ASP A 210 10.35 -9.36 -6.25
N MET A 211 9.19 -9.82 -5.77
CA MET A 211 7.97 -9.92 -6.56
C MET A 211 7.43 -8.54 -6.94
N HIS A 212 7.28 -7.64 -5.98
CA HIS A 212 6.70 -6.31 -6.24
C HIS A 212 7.65 -5.40 -7.04
N ARG A 213 8.96 -5.61 -6.94
CA ARG A 213 9.94 -4.91 -7.77
C ARG A 213 9.73 -5.16 -9.26
N VAL A 214 9.24 -6.33 -9.69
CA VAL A 214 8.88 -6.61 -11.08
C VAL A 214 7.81 -5.62 -11.56
N HIS A 215 6.82 -5.34 -10.71
CA HIS A 215 5.75 -4.37 -10.96
C HIS A 215 6.27 -2.94 -11.16
N HIS A 216 7.38 -2.55 -10.55
CA HIS A 216 8.02 -1.25 -10.73
C HIS A 216 9.00 -1.16 -11.91
N SER A 217 9.06 -2.19 -12.75
CA SER A 217 9.90 -2.20 -13.97
C SER A 217 9.45 -1.15 -14.98
N ILE A 218 10.41 -0.61 -15.74
CA ILE A 218 10.13 0.24 -16.91
C ILE A 218 9.46 -0.52 -18.07
N VAL A 219 9.47 -1.85 -18.04
CA VAL A 219 8.90 -2.71 -19.09
C VAL A 219 7.41 -2.87 -18.87
N ALA A 220 6.58 -2.36 -19.77
CA ALA A 220 5.12 -2.28 -19.62
C ALA A 220 4.45 -3.62 -19.22
N ARG A 221 4.89 -4.76 -19.79
CA ARG A 221 4.34 -6.08 -19.44
C ARG A 221 4.71 -6.55 -18.03
N GLU A 222 5.76 -5.97 -17.43
CA GLU A 222 6.19 -6.22 -16.05
C GLU A 222 5.47 -5.26 -15.11
N THR A 223 5.38 -3.98 -15.47
CA THR A 223 4.61 -2.97 -14.73
C THR A 223 3.13 -3.36 -14.57
N ASN A 224 2.55 -3.99 -15.61
CA ASN A 224 1.17 -4.47 -15.57
C ASN A 224 1.07 -5.93 -15.08
N SER A 225 1.74 -6.26 -13.99
CA SER A 225 1.71 -7.55 -13.29
C SER A 225 1.93 -7.34 -11.79
N ASN A 226 1.68 -8.35 -10.96
CA ASN A 226 1.94 -8.33 -9.51
C ASN A 226 1.28 -7.15 -8.78
N PHE A 227 -0.04 -7.05 -8.89
CA PHE A 227 -0.85 -5.97 -8.30
C PHE A 227 -1.15 -6.18 -6.81
N GLY A 228 -0.85 -7.34 -6.24
CA GLY A 228 -1.08 -7.64 -4.82
C GLY A 228 -0.31 -6.70 -3.88
N PHE A 229 -0.92 -6.39 -2.71
CA PHE A 229 -0.29 -5.66 -1.61
C PHE A 229 0.08 -6.57 -0.44
N ASN A 230 -0.91 -7.27 0.13
CA ASN A 230 -0.66 -8.21 1.22
C ASN A 230 -0.56 -9.63 0.67
N LEU A 231 -1.65 -10.14 0.10
CA LEU A 231 -1.77 -11.53 -0.33
C LEU A 231 -1.41 -11.70 -1.81
N LEU A 232 -0.51 -12.63 -2.08
CA LEU A 232 -0.16 -13.05 -3.44
C LEU A 232 -1.30 -13.80 -4.16
N TRP A 233 -2.27 -14.28 -3.42
CA TRP A 233 -3.33 -15.16 -3.94
C TRP A 233 -4.08 -14.56 -5.11
N TRP A 234 -4.32 -13.26 -5.09
CA TRP A 234 -5.05 -12.53 -6.13
C TRP A 234 -4.30 -12.54 -7.46
N ASP A 235 -3.00 -12.27 -7.44
CA ASP A 235 -2.18 -12.31 -8.66
C ASP A 235 -2.18 -13.70 -9.30
N ARG A 236 -2.18 -14.76 -8.50
CA ARG A 236 -2.28 -16.13 -9.01
C ARG A 236 -3.67 -16.46 -9.52
N LEU A 237 -4.71 -16.06 -8.78
CA LEU A 237 -6.10 -16.32 -9.13
C LEU A 237 -6.50 -15.63 -10.44
N PHE A 238 -6.08 -14.37 -10.61
CA PHE A 238 -6.44 -13.56 -11.78
C PHE A 238 -5.37 -13.57 -12.88
N GLY A 239 -4.32 -14.39 -12.75
CA GLY A 239 -3.30 -14.59 -13.79
C GLY A 239 -2.36 -13.41 -14.02
N THR A 240 -2.22 -12.51 -13.04
CA THR A 240 -1.33 -11.35 -13.11
C THR A 240 0.04 -11.59 -12.47
N TYR A 241 0.30 -12.78 -11.94
CA TYR A 241 1.56 -13.16 -11.32
C TYR A 241 2.70 -13.26 -12.33
N ARG A 242 3.82 -12.60 -12.02
CA ARG A 242 5.10 -12.71 -12.73
C ARG A 242 6.23 -12.94 -11.73
N ASP A 243 6.95 -14.03 -11.90
CA ASP A 243 7.97 -14.48 -10.94
C ASP A 243 9.23 -13.61 -10.94
N GLN A 244 9.74 -13.28 -12.17
CA GLN A 244 11.02 -12.61 -12.35
C GLN A 244 10.93 -11.53 -13.43
N PRO A 245 11.71 -10.45 -13.32
CA PRO A 245 11.88 -9.49 -14.41
C PRO A 245 12.80 -10.09 -15.49
N ALA A 246 12.55 -9.74 -16.75
CA ALA A 246 13.32 -10.27 -17.89
C ALA A 246 14.82 -9.97 -17.81
N ALA A 247 15.18 -8.80 -17.25
CA ALA A 247 16.57 -8.37 -17.10
C ALA A 247 17.23 -8.84 -15.78
N GLY A 248 16.49 -9.57 -14.92
CA GLY A 248 16.92 -9.85 -13.54
C GLY A 248 16.85 -8.63 -12.63
N HIS A 249 16.78 -8.88 -11.31
CA HIS A 249 16.55 -7.82 -10.30
C HIS A 249 17.65 -6.77 -10.19
N GLU A 250 18.87 -7.10 -10.56
CA GLU A 250 20.00 -6.17 -10.46
C GLU A 250 20.13 -5.27 -11.70
N ALA A 251 19.87 -5.81 -12.88
CA ALA A 251 20.02 -5.10 -14.15
C ALA A 251 18.73 -4.40 -14.63
N MET A 252 17.57 -4.75 -14.06
CA MET A 252 16.31 -4.11 -14.44
C MET A 252 16.31 -2.60 -14.17
N THR A 253 15.65 -1.86 -15.03
CA THR A 253 15.42 -0.43 -14.84
C THR A 253 14.10 -0.20 -14.12
N ILE A 254 14.14 0.56 -13.03
CA ILE A 254 12.97 0.98 -12.24
C ILE A 254 12.45 2.32 -12.77
N GLY A 255 11.15 2.56 -12.69
CA GLY A 255 10.53 3.83 -13.01
C GLY A 255 9.87 3.87 -14.40
N LEU A 256 9.61 5.07 -14.89
CA LEU A 256 8.89 5.32 -16.14
C LEU A 256 9.77 6.03 -17.16
N PRO A 257 9.61 5.75 -18.49
CA PRO A 257 10.45 6.35 -19.53
C PRO A 257 10.37 7.88 -19.58
N GLN A 258 9.19 8.45 -19.27
CA GLN A 258 8.91 9.88 -19.37
C GLN A 258 9.39 10.72 -18.18
N PHE A 259 9.79 10.07 -17.05
CA PHE A 259 10.18 10.75 -15.81
C PHE A 259 11.58 10.31 -15.35
N ARG A 260 12.58 10.38 -16.26
CA ARG A 260 13.94 9.92 -15.98
C ARG A 260 14.87 10.99 -15.39
N ASP A 261 14.48 12.26 -15.45
CA ASP A 261 15.28 13.34 -14.87
C ASP A 261 15.15 13.32 -13.34
N PRO A 262 16.25 13.38 -12.56
CA PRO A 262 16.20 13.41 -11.11
C PRO A 262 15.42 14.60 -10.53
N SER A 263 15.20 15.69 -11.27
CA SER A 263 14.36 16.81 -10.85
C SER A 263 12.89 16.42 -10.70
N GLU A 264 12.44 15.33 -11.36
CA GLU A 264 11.09 14.80 -11.26
C GLU A 264 10.79 14.19 -9.88
N LEU A 265 11.81 13.98 -9.06
CA LEU A 265 11.70 13.48 -7.67
C LEU A 265 11.40 14.60 -6.66
N ARG A 266 11.37 15.86 -7.09
CA ARG A 266 10.99 16.98 -6.24
C ARG A 266 9.49 16.98 -6.00
N LEU A 267 9.06 17.32 -4.79
CA LEU A 267 7.67 17.31 -4.38
C LEU A 267 6.74 18.10 -5.33
N ASP A 268 7.15 19.32 -5.70
CA ASP A 268 6.40 20.18 -6.63
C ASP A 268 6.20 19.51 -8.01
N ARG A 269 7.24 18.81 -8.51
CA ARG A 269 7.17 18.07 -9.78
C ARG A 269 6.29 16.83 -9.65
N MET A 270 6.43 16.09 -8.56
CA MET A 270 5.63 14.90 -8.29
C MET A 270 4.12 15.22 -8.31
N LEU A 271 3.71 16.29 -7.63
CA LEU A 271 2.30 16.69 -7.54
C LEU A 271 1.68 17.10 -8.88
N ILE A 272 2.48 17.56 -9.85
CA ILE A 272 1.98 17.92 -11.18
C ILE A 272 2.15 16.80 -12.23
N GLN A 273 2.82 15.69 -11.92
CA GLN A 273 2.99 14.57 -12.85
C GLN A 273 1.66 14.06 -13.45
N PRO A 274 0.54 13.95 -12.71
CA PRO A 274 -0.74 13.55 -13.27
C PRO A 274 -1.26 14.46 -14.41
N LEU A 275 -0.88 15.73 -14.40
CA LEU A 275 -1.33 16.73 -15.38
C LEU A 275 -0.45 16.77 -16.64
N ARG A 276 0.75 16.19 -16.59
CA ARG A 276 1.70 16.22 -17.72
C ARG A 276 1.29 15.26 -18.84
N SER A 277 1.71 15.61 -20.06
CA SER A 277 1.49 14.77 -21.24
C SER A 277 2.25 13.44 -21.13
N ASN A 278 1.69 12.37 -21.74
CA ASN A 278 2.39 11.08 -21.91
C ASN A 278 3.46 11.12 -23.02
N ARG A 279 3.64 12.26 -23.69
CA ARG A 279 4.68 12.37 -24.71
C ARG A 279 6.04 12.26 -24.02
N THR A 280 6.80 11.23 -24.35
CA THR A 280 8.25 11.25 -24.24
C THR A 280 8.70 12.46 -25.07
N GLU A 281 9.25 13.49 -24.41
CA GLU A 281 9.93 14.56 -25.15
C GLU A 281 11.04 13.88 -25.94
N GLY A 282 10.81 13.70 -27.24
CA GLY A 282 11.82 13.20 -28.14
C GLY A 282 13.01 14.15 -28.04
N ARG A 283 14.13 13.66 -27.51
CA ARG A 283 15.40 14.33 -27.70
C ARG A 283 15.60 14.48 -29.22
N LYS A 284 15.52 15.74 -29.68
CA LYS A 284 16.10 16.14 -30.97
C LYS A 284 17.62 16.05 -30.87
#